data_d30d6e1200f6a64f35371a251868212c
#
_entry.id   d30d6e1200f6a64f35371a251868212c
#
_cell.length_a   1.000
_cell.length_b   1.000
_cell.length_c   1.000
_cell.angle_alpha   90.00
_cell.angle_beta   90.00
_cell.angle_gamma   90.00
#
_symmetry.space_group_name_H-M   'P 1'
#
loop_
_entity.id
_entity.type
_entity.pdbx_description
1 polymer ?
#
loop_
_entity_poly.entity_id
_entity_poly.type
_entity_poly.pdbx_seq_one_letter_code
_entity_poly.pdbx_strand_id
1 'polypeptide(L)'
;MRLVVDLHTEYQAEHVCRSARDGQRVLNEKPITNLLVGHRLIGRNTGLDLLKWARQRNRLPRQVTLVANIPEQRRAMSDFLKDSGYAGDGIFFQKL
;
A
#
# COMPACT_ATOMS: atom_id res chain seq x y z
N MET A 1 -4.33 -13.25 1.12
CA MET A 1 -4.07 -12.83 -0.27
C MET A 1 -3.10 -11.66 -0.29
N ARG A 2 -2.28 -11.62 -1.32
CA ARG A 2 -1.33 -10.53 -1.55
C ARG A 2 -1.84 -9.63 -2.67
N LEU A 3 -1.78 -8.32 -2.44
CA LEU A 3 -2.11 -7.30 -3.44
C LEU A 3 -0.86 -6.46 -3.69
N VAL A 4 -0.53 -6.27 -4.95
CA VAL A 4 0.50 -5.32 -5.38
C VAL A 4 -0.18 -4.15 -6.05
N VAL A 5 0.12 -2.93 -5.58
CA VAL A 5 -0.32 -1.69 -6.23
C VAL A 5 0.91 -0.84 -6.50
N ASP A 6 1.40 -0.93 -7.72
CA ASP A 6 2.61 -0.22 -8.14
C ASP A 6 2.65 -0.12 -9.67
N LEU A 7 3.38 0.87 -10.18
CA LEU A 7 3.41 1.15 -11.60
C LEU A 7 4.22 0.11 -12.39
N HIS A 8 5.31 -0.39 -11.81
CA HIS A 8 6.28 -1.20 -12.53
C HIS A 8 6.65 -2.53 -11.88
N THR A 9 6.08 -2.85 -10.72
CA THR A 9 6.54 -4.02 -9.99
C THR A 9 6.15 -5.33 -10.69
N GLU A 10 7.03 -6.32 -10.57
CA GLU A 10 6.83 -7.65 -11.10
C GLU A 10 6.68 -8.71 -9.99
N TYR A 11 6.44 -8.27 -8.75
CA TYR A 11 6.23 -9.21 -7.66
C TYR A 11 5.00 -10.09 -7.89
N GLN A 12 5.15 -11.36 -7.55
CA GLN A 12 4.03 -12.30 -7.67
C GLN A 12 2.99 -12.04 -6.58
N ALA A 13 1.73 -11.97 -7.00
CA ALA A 13 0.62 -11.76 -6.09
C ALA A 13 -0.67 -12.26 -6.77
N GLU A 14 -1.68 -12.55 -5.97
CA GLU A 14 -2.99 -12.92 -6.49
C GLU A 14 -3.63 -11.75 -7.24
N HIS A 15 -3.32 -10.53 -6.83
CA HIS A 15 -3.84 -9.33 -7.47
C HIS A 15 -2.73 -8.32 -7.71
N VAL A 16 -2.68 -7.77 -8.93
CA VAL A 16 -1.73 -6.72 -9.29
C VAL A 16 -2.52 -5.57 -9.91
N CYS A 17 -2.38 -4.39 -9.32
CA CYS A 17 -3.05 -3.17 -9.78
C CYS A 17 -2.03 -2.08 -10.07
N ARG A 18 -2.35 -1.20 -11.02
CA ARG A 18 -1.47 -0.11 -11.42
C ARG A 18 -2.00 1.26 -11.02
N SER A 19 -3.21 1.32 -10.48
CA SER A 19 -3.85 2.56 -10.06
C SER A 19 -4.40 2.42 -8.65
N ALA A 20 -4.57 3.56 -7.97
CA ALA A 20 -5.19 3.58 -6.65
C ALA A 20 -6.65 3.12 -6.72
N ARG A 21 -7.36 3.48 -7.78
CA ARG A 21 -8.77 3.10 -7.96
C ARG A 21 -8.94 1.58 -8.01
N ASP A 22 -8.10 0.91 -8.78
CA ASP A 22 -8.15 -0.55 -8.86
C ASP A 22 -7.74 -1.19 -7.54
N GLY A 23 -6.74 -0.64 -6.86
CA GLY A 23 -6.35 -1.08 -5.53
C GLY A 23 -7.47 -0.95 -4.51
N GLN A 24 -8.21 0.16 -4.54
CA GLN A 24 -9.37 0.38 -3.67
C GLN A 24 -10.41 -0.72 -3.89
N ARG A 25 -10.71 -1.04 -5.15
CA ARG A 25 -11.69 -2.07 -5.47
C ARG A 25 -11.28 -3.42 -4.89
N VAL A 26 -10.04 -3.81 -5.08
CA VAL A 26 -9.55 -5.10 -4.57
C VAL A 26 -9.57 -5.13 -3.04
N LEU A 27 -9.13 -4.05 -2.39
CA LEU A 27 -9.18 -3.96 -0.92
C LEU A 27 -10.61 -4.05 -0.38
N ASN A 28 -11.59 -3.54 -1.11
CA ASN A 28 -13.00 -3.65 -0.72
C ASN A 28 -13.56 -5.05 -0.92
N GLU A 29 -13.13 -5.78 -1.95
CA GLU A 29 -13.77 -7.01 -2.37
C GLU A 29 -13.05 -8.27 -1.90
N LYS A 30 -11.76 -8.21 -1.60
CA LYS A 30 -10.93 -9.38 -1.30
C LYS A 30 -10.29 -9.28 0.07
N PRO A 31 -10.09 -10.43 0.77
CA PRO A 31 -9.42 -10.45 2.08
C PRO A 31 -7.91 -10.34 1.93
N ILE A 32 -7.42 -9.12 1.69
CA ILE A 32 -6.00 -8.87 1.52
C ILE A 32 -5.31 -8.83 2.87
N THR A 33 -4.27 -9.64 3.04
CA THR A 33 -3.43 -9.67 4.23
C THR A 33 -2.11 -8.96 4.04
N ASN A 34 -1.57 -8.98 2.82
CA ASN A 34 -0.30 -8.35 2.47
C ASN A 34 -0.52 -7.38 1.32
N LEU A 35 -0.15 -6.11 1.54
CA LEU A 35 -0.18 -5.08 0.51
C LEU A 35 1.24 -4.64 0.21
N LEU A 36 1.66 -4.77 -1.05
CA LEU A 36 2.89 -4.17 -1.55
C LEU A 36 2.49 -2.92 -2.32
N VAL A 37 2.92 -1.75 -1.88
CA VAL A 37 2.45 -0.49 -2.44
C VAL A 37 3.62 0.42 -2.80
N GLY A 38 3.60 0.91 -4.05
CA GLY A 38 4.50 1.95 -4.52
C GLY A 38 3.85 3.32 -4.36
N HIS A 39 4.61 4.37 -4.63
CA HIS A 39 4.07 5.73 -4.52
C HIS A 39 3.45 6.18 -5.83
N ARG A 40 4.17 6.01 -6.95
CA ARG A 40 3.70 6.45 -8.26
C ARG A 40 2.77 5.41 -8.88
N LEU A 41 1.57 5.84 -9.25
CA LEU A 41 0.54 5.00 -9.84
C LEU A 41 -0.03 5.67 -11.09
N ILE A 42 -0.79 4.93 -11.88
CA ILE A 42 -1.53 5.50 -13.00
C ILE A 42 -2.65 6.38 -12.44
N GLY A 43 -2.79 7.59 -12.98
CA GLY A 43 -3.81 8.52 -12.53
C GLY A 43 -3.27 9.55 -11.55
N ARG A 44 -4.17 10.27 -10.89
CA ARG A 44 -3.80 11.36 -9.99
C ARG A 44 -3.36 10.91 -8.61
N ASN A 45 -3.92 9.81 -8.13
CA ASN A 45 -3.70 9.38 -6.77
C ASN A 45 -2.42 8.56 -6.66
N THR A 46 -1.72 8.72 -5.53
CA THR A 46 -0.49 8.03 -5.23
C THR A 46 -0.74 6.84 -4.31
N GLY A 47 0.31 6.06 -4.04
CA GLY A 47 0.24 5.00 -3.05
C GLY A 47 -0.09 5.52 -1.65
N LEU A 48 0.43 6.71 -1.29
CA LEU A 48 0.07 7.34 -0.02
C LEU A 48 -1.42 7.67 0.04
N ASP A 49 -1.99 8.15 -1.06
CA ASP A 49 -3.44 8.41 -1.14
C ASP A 49 -4.24 7.14 -0.94
N LEU A 50 -3.78 6.03 -1.51
CA LEU A 50 -4.41 4.73 -1.31
C LEU A 50 -4.38 4.30 0.16
N LEU A 51 -3.24 4.47 0.82
CA LEU A 51 -3.11 4.15 2.26
C LEU A 51 -4.05 5.00 3.10
N LYS A 52 -4.15 6.30 2.81
CA LYS A 52 -5.06 7.19 3.51
C LYS A 52 -6.52 6.77 3.33
N TRP A 53 -6.89 6.45 2.11
CA TRP A 53 -8.24 5.95 1.81
C TRP A 53 -8.52 4.66 2.57
N ALA A 54 -7.59 3.72 2.56
CA ALA A 54 -7.76 2.43 3.22
C ALA A 54 -7.91 2.60 4.74
N ARG A 55 -7.15 3.52 5.34
CA ARG A 55 -7.30 3.81 6.77
C ARG A 55 -8.69 4.33 7.09
N GLN A 56 -9.20 5.27 6.29
CA GLN A 56 -10.53 5.83 6.50
C GLN A 56 -11.63 4.77 6.42
N ARG A 57 -11.43 3.77 5.57
CA ARG A 57 -12.40 2.70 5.35
C ARG A 57 -12.15 1.48 6.23
N ASN A 58 -11.14 1.53 7.09
CA ASN A 58 -10.72 0.39 7.90
C ASN A 58 -10.37 -0.83 7.05
N ARG A 59 -9.65 -0.59 5.95
CA ARG A 59 -9.25 -1.62 4.99
C ARG A 59 -7.74 -1.81 4.89
N LEU A 60 -6.96 -1.17 5.77
CA LEU A 60 -5.51 -1.38 5.77
C LEU A 60 -5.19 -2.82 6.15
N PRO A 61 -4.43 -3.54 5.30
CA PRO A 61 -4.03 -4.91 5.61
C PRO A 61 -3.08 -5.00 6.81
N ARG A 62 -2.96 -6.19 7.38
CA ARG A 62 -2.07 -6.41 8.52
C ARG A 62 -0.60 -6.17 8.19
N GLN A 63 -0.19 -6.50 6.98
CA GLN A 63 1.18 -6.35 6.53
C GLN A 63 1.21 -5.44 5.32
N VAL A 64 2.10 -4.46 5.36
CA VAL A 64 2.29 -3.51 4.27
C VAL A 64 3.78 -3.43 3.97
N THR A 65 4.14 -3.59 2.70
CA THR A 65 5.50 -3.44 2.22
C THR A 65 5.56 -2.24 1.29
N LEU A 66 6.50 -1.33 1.55
CA LEU A 66 6.69 -0.15 0.71
C LEU A 66 7.70 -0.47 -0.38
N VAL A 67 7.26 -0.38 -1.63
CA VAL A 67 8.13 -0.61 -2.80
C VAL A 67 8.48 0.71 -3.50
N ALA A 68 8.25 1.83 -2.83
CA ALA A 68 8.62 3.15 -3.35
C ALA A 68 10.14 3.31 -3.35
N ASN A 69 10.70 3.82 -4.45
CA ASN A 69 12.14 3.95 -4.63
C ASN A 69 12.69 5.32 -4.19
N ILE A 70 11.85 6.33 -4.11
CA ILE A 70 12.27 7.70 -3.74
C ILE A 70 12.21 7.84 -2.23
N PRO A 71 13.33 8.17 -1.56
CA PRO A 71 13.38 8.18 -0.10
C PRO A 71 12.36 9.10 0.57
N GLU A 72 12.12 10.29 0.03
CA GLU A 72 11.14 11.21 0.62
C GLU A 72 9.72 10.64 0.56
N GLN A 73 9.37 10.01 -0.56
CA GLN A 73 8.06 9.41 -0.72
C GLN A 73 7.89 8.21 0.21
N ARG A 74 8.92 7.37 0.31
CA ARG A 74 8.89 6.21 1.20
C ARG A 74 8.79 6.66 2.66
N ARG A 75 9.51 7.72 3.04
CA ARG A 75 9.43 8.26 4.39
C ARG A 75 8.02 8.75 4.73
N ALA A 76 7.38 9.47 3.81
CA ALA A 76 6.02 9.95 4.03
C ALA A 76 5.05 8.79 4.25
N MET A 77 5.18 7.72 3.46
CA MET A 77 4.35 6.54 3.61
C MET A 77 4.66 5.80 4.92
N SER A 78 5.94 5.69 5.27
CA SER A 78 6.38 5.09 6.53
C SER A 78 5.82 5.84 7.74
N ASP A 79 5.93 7.17 7.74
CA ASP A 79 5.41 7.99 8.83
C ASP A 79 3.90 7.83 8.97
N PHE A 80 3.19 7.77 7.85
CA PHE A 80 1.75 7.53 7.85
C PHE A 80 1.40 6.18 8.47
N LEU A 81 2.14 5.12 8.11
CA LEU A 81 1.88 3.78 8.65
C LEU A 81 2.17 3.72 10.15
N LYS A 82 3.27 4.34 10.60
CA LYS A 82 3.58 4.40 12.02
C LYS A 82 2.50 5.15 12.80
N ASP A 83 2.01 6.25 12.23
CA ASP A 83 0.90 7.00 12.82
C ASP A 83 -0.40 6.20 12.84
N SER A 84 -0.51 5.22 11.97
CA SER A 84 -1.69 4.36 11.85
C SER A 84 -1.62 3.09 12.70
N GLY A 85 -0.60 2.95 13.55
CA GLY A 85 -0.47 1.81 14.43
C GLY A 85 0.35 0.66 13.88
N TYR A 86 1.24 0.93 12.94
CA TYR A 86 2.14 -0.09 12.38
C TYR A 86 3.55 0.06 12.92
N ALA A 87 4.23 -1.07 13.11
CA ALA A 87 5.65 -1.11 13.39
C ALA A 87 6.38 -1.64 12.18
N GLY A 88 7.55 -1.09 11.87
CA GLY A 88 8.31 -1.53 10.72
C GLY A 88 9.68 -0.90 10.65
N ASP A 89 10.46 -1.39 9.69
CA ASP A 89 11.86 -0.97 9.46
C ASP A 89 12.01 0.08 8.35
N GLY A 90 10.91 0.63 7.87
CA GLY A 90 10.90 1.58 6.76
C GLY A 90 10.49 0.95 5.44
N ILE A 91 10.49 -0.36 5.34
CA ILE A 91 10.08 -1.11 4.13
C ILE A 91 8.95 -2.08 4.49
N PHE A 92 9.16 -2.92 5.48
CA PHE A 92 8.17 -3.90 5.93
C PHE A 92 7.48 -3.41 7.18
N PHE A 93 6.15 -3.41 7.16
CA PHE A 93 5.33 -2.93 8.26
C PHE A 93 4.31 -3.96 8.66
N GLN A 94 4.06 -4.05 9.95
CA GLN A 94 3.04 -4.93 10.50
C GLN A 94 2.20 -4.18 11.52
N LYS A 95 0.90 -4.40 11.45
CA LYS A 95 -0.05 -3.79 12.39
C LYS A 95 0.19 -4.34 13.79
N LEU A 96 0.26 -3.44 14.75
CA LEU A 96 0.41 -3.78 16.18
C LEU A 96 -0.87 -4.28 16.80
#